data_9787c40ec38f76591669c62a456e86f3
#
_entry.id   9787c40ec38f76591669c62a456e86f3
#
_cell.length_a   1.000
_cell.length_b   1.000
_cell.length_c   1.000
_cell.angle_alpha   90.00
_cell.angle_beta   90.00
_cell.angle_gamma   90.00
#
_symmetry.space_group_name_H-M   'P 1'
#
loop_
_entity.id
_entity.type
_entity.pdbx_description
1 polymer ?
#
loop_
_entity_poly.entity_id
_entity_poly.type
_entity_poly.pdbx_seq_one_letter_code
_entity_poly.pdbx_strand_id
1 'polypeptide(L)'
;MKKILIIDDDIHIGNMLEEALKKEGYGVLRAYSGTEALYVLSLEKPDLALLDLMLPGLDGEDVLLQIKGIPVIVVSARADLDDKVKLLLGGAADYVTKPFHLRELLARIAVQLRSEHTAKPASVLEFDDLTLHTDTGTVILEAKEIRLTPTEHAILKLLMQNPSQVITKSLLLERISGDTPDGTESSLKMHISNLRKKLRQVNGRDYIEAVWGIGFKLRSGQ
;
A
#
# COMPACT_ATOMS: atom_id res chain seq x y z
N MET A 1 11.12 -5.57 17.99
CA MET A 1 11.98 -6.05 16.86
C MET A 1 11.05 -6.65 15.83
N LYS A 2 11.09 -6.16 14.58
CA LYS A 2 10.24 -6.70 13.50
C LYS A 2 10.70 -8.10 13.12
N LYS A 3 9.74 -9.01 12.86
CA LYS A 3 9.99 -10.41 12.50
C LYS A 3 9.67 -10.64 11.03
N ILE A 4 10.55 -11.31 10.31
CA ILE A 4 10.37 -11.69 8.90
C ILE A 4 10.32 -13.21 8.80
N LEU A 5 9.28 -13.74 8.15
CA LEU A 5 9.17 -15.16 7.84
C LEU A 5 9.77 -15.44 6.48
N ILE A 6 10.74 -16.33 6.40
CA ILE A 6 11.31 -16.84 5.15
C ILE A 6 10.68 -18.21 4.86
N ILE A 7 10.02 -18.32 3.71
CA ILE A 7 9.37 -19.54 3.23
C ILE A 7 10.08 -19.95 1.93
N ASP A 8 11.07 -20.84 2.05
CA ASP A 8 11.92 -21.27 0.95
C ASP A 8 12.53 -22.63 1.34
N ASP A 9 12.45 -23.62 0.46
CA ASP A 9 13.00 -24.96 0.68
C ASP A 9 14.52 -25.02 0.45
N ASP A 10 15.09 -24.03 -0.25
CA ASP A 10 16.53 -23.90 -0.41
C ASP A 10 17.20 -23.41 0.88
N ILE A 11 17.89 -24.35 1.54
CA ILE A 11 18.59 -24.07 2.80
C ILE A 11 19.68 -22.98 2.62
N HIS A 12 20.36 -22.96 1.47
CA HIS A 12 21.46 -22.01 1.23
C HIS A 12 20.93 -20.59 1.04
N ILE A 13 19.89 -20.42 0.24
CA ILE A 13 19.21 -19.13 0.07
C ILE A 13 18.67 -18.66 1.42
N GLY A 14 17.98 -19.54 2.11
CA GLY A 14 17.40 -19.21 3.41
C GLY A 14 18.44 -18.82 4.46
N ASN A 15 19.59 -19.48 4.53
CA ASN A 15 20.67 -19.14 5.48
C ASN A 15 21.31 -17.78 5.13
N MET A 16 21.55 -17.53 3.85
CA MET A 16 22.04 -16.23 3.37
C MET A 16 21.08 -15.08 3.73
N LEU A 17 19.77 -15.29 3.52
CA LEU A 17 18.75 -14.29 3.85
C LEU A 17 18.66 -14.09 5.36
N GLU A 18 18.66 -15.16 6.15
CA GLU A 18 18.61 -15.09 7.61
C GLU A 18 19.79 -14.32 8.19
N GLU A 19 21.02 -14.58 7.71
CA GLU A 19 22.22 -13.85 8.15
C GLU A 19 22.12 -12.37 7.82
N ALA A 20 21.69 -12.04 6.59
CA ALA A 20 21.55 -10.67 6.16
C ALA A 20 20.48 -9.91 6.95
N LEU A 21 19.31 -10.52 7.16
CA LEU A 21 18.21 -9.91 7.92
C LEU A 21 18.56 -9.70 9.38
N LYS A 22 19.27 -10.65 10.02
CA LYS A 22 19.77 -10.49 11.39
C LYS A 22 20.77 -9.33 11.50
N LYS A 23 21.65 -9.14 10.51
CA LYS A 23 22.57 -7.97 10.45
C LYS A 23 21.83 -6.64 10.39
N GLU A 24 20.67 -6.60 9.72
CA GLU A 24 19.80 -5.42 9.64
C GLU A 24 18.90 -5.26 10.89
N GLY A 25 19.02 -6.14 11.90
CA GLY A 25 18.29 -6.06 13.17
C GLY A 25 16.88 -6.64 13.13
N TYR A 26 16.56 -7.47 12.13
CA TYR A 26 15.28 -8.19 12.07
C TYR A 26 15.32 -9.52 12.81
N GLY A 27 14.21 -9.91 13.43
CA GLY A 27 13.96 -11.28 13.85
C GLY A 27 13.60 -12.14 12.64
N VAL A 28 14.01 -13.41 12.61
CA VAL A 28 13.76 -14.31 11.48
C VAL A 28 13.05 -15.57 11.94
N LEU A 29 12.00 -15.94 11.22
CA LEU A 29 11.30 -17.22 11.27
C LEU A 29 11.57 -17.97 9.97
N ARG A 30 11.59 -19.29 10.00
CA ARG A 30 11.84 -20.14 8.84
C ARG A 30 10.72 -21.15 8.65
N ALA A 31 10.40 -21.41 7.38
CA ALA A 31 9.57 -22.52 6.95
C ALA A 31 10.14 -23.07 5.63
N TYR A 32 10.18 -24.37 5.49
CA TYR A 32 10.79 -25.10 4.37
C TYR A 32 9.75 -25.71 3.43
N SER A 33 8.48 -25.50 3.70
CA SER A 33 7.34 -25.93 2.89
C SER A 33 6.13 -25.05 3.11
N GLY A 34 5.16 -25.10 2.18
CA GLY A 34 3.92 -24.36 2.34
C GLY A 34 3.12 -24.75 3.58
N THR A 35 3.08 -26.05 3.90
CA THR A 35 2.39 -26.55 5.10
C THR A 35 3.04 -26.06 6.39
N GLU A 36 4.37 -26.06 6.44
CA GLU A 36 5.11 -25.55 7.59
C GLU A 36 4.91 -24.03 7.75
N ALA A 37 4.88 -23.29 6.63
CA ALA A 37 4.60 -21.86 6.65
C ALA A 37 3.25 -21.55 7.30
N LEU A 38 2.18 -22.25 6.93
CA LEU A 38 0.87 -22.09 7.54
C LEU A 38 0.85 -22.46 9.02
N TYR A 39 1.60 -23.48 9.42
CA TYR A 39 1.77 -23.84 10.83
C TYR A 39 2.47 -22.74 11.62
N VAL A 40 3.60 -22.22 11.12
CA VAL A 40 4.32 -21.08 11.75
C VAL A 40 3.41 -19.85 11.87
N LEU A 41 2.65 -19.53 10.82
CA LEU A 41 1.71 -18.41 10.81
C LEU A 41 0.54 -18.57 11.79
N SER A 42 0.20 -19.81 12.15
CA SER A 42 -0.81 -20.08 13.19
C SER A 42 -0.32 -19.81 14.60
N LEU A 43 1.00 -19.88 14.83
CA LEU A 43 1.65 -19.69 16.13
C LEU A 43 2.17 -18.27 16.33
N GLU A 44 2.70 -17.68 15.28
CA GLU A 44 3.34 -16.36 15.32
C GLU A 44 2.87 -15.48 14.15
N LYS A 45 2.74 -14.19 14.41
CA LYS A 45 2.42 -13.21 13.38
C LYS A 45 3.69 -12.43 12.99
N PRO A 46 4.36 -12.77 11.87
CA PRO A 46 5.47 -11.97 11.37
C PRO A 46 4.99 -10.63 10.82
N ASP A 47 5.91 -9.66 10.71
CA ASP A 47 5.64 -8.34 10.13
C ASP A 47 5.71 -8.36 8.58
N LEU A 48 6.38 -9.38 8.00
CA LEU A 48 6.52 -9.57 6.55
C LEU A 48 6.86 -11.04 6.26
N ALA A 49 6.41 -11.55 5.12
CA ALA A 49 6.83 -12.86 4.61
C ALA A 49 7.60 -12.71 3.27
N LEU A 50 8.70 -13.45 3.14
CA LEU A 50 9.36 -13.75 1.88
C LEU A 50 8.89 -15.14 1.45
N LEU A 51 8.34 -15.28 0.25
CA LEU A 51 7.69 -16.51 -0.21
C LEU A 51 8.27 -16.97 -1.54
N ASP A 52 8.88 -18.15 -1.56
CA ASP A 52 9.09 -18.85 -2.82
C ASP A 52 7.79 -19.51 -3.28
N LEU A 53 7.55 -19.51 -4.57
CA LEU A 53 6.40 -20.19 -5.17
C LEU A 53 6.65 -21.69 -5.37
N MET A 54 7.91 -22.07 -5.59
CA MET A 54 8.30 -23.45 -5.88
C MET A 54 8.58 -24.22 -4.58
N LEU A 55 7.53 -24.43 -3.78
CA LEU A 55 7.62 -25.15 -2.51
C LEU A 55 7.21 -26.61 -2.65
N PRO A 56 7.80 -27.52 -1.87
CA PRO A 56 7.31 -28.88 -1.78
C PRO A 56 5.95 -28.95 -1.06
N GLY A 57 5.08 -29.81 -1.57
CA GLY A 57 3.76 -30.06 -0.99
C GLY A 57 2.73 -29.03 -1.39
N LEU A 58 2.42 -28.07 -0.53
CA LEU A 58 1.48 -26.98 -0.83
C LEU A 58 2.18 -25.89 -1.66
N ASP A 59 1.62 -25.57 -2.83
CA ASP A 59 2.17 -24.56 -3.75
C ASP A 59 2.20 -23.17 -3.08
N GLY A 60 3.22 -22.37 -3.41
CA GLY A 60 3.36 -21.02 -2.88
C GLY A 60 2.22 -20.08 -3.25
N GLU A 61 1.54 -20.27 -4.38
CA GLU A 61 0.34 -19.52 -4.75
C GLU A 61 -0.81 -19.79 -3.76
N ASP A 62 -1.01 -21.04 -3.37
CA ASP A 62 -2.02 -21.43 -2.38
C ASP A 62 -1.67 -20.91 -0.98
N VAL A 63 -0.38 -20.86 -0.64
CA VAL A 63 0.10 -20.24 0.61
C VAL A 63 -0.18 -18.74 0.60
N LEU A 64 0.10 -18.03 -0.51
CA LEU A 64 -0.14 -16.59 -0.65
C LEU A 64 -1.61 -16.24 -0.40
N LEU A 65 -2.54 -17.04 -0.96
CA LEU A 65 -3.99 -16.82 -0.78
C LEU A 65 -4.45 -16.97 0.68
N GLN A 66 -3.72 -17.76 1.48
CA GLN A 66 -4.04 -17.99 2.89
C GLN A 66 -3.39 -17.00 3.84
N ILE A 67 -2.31 -16.32 3.44
CA ILE A 67 -1.68 -15.26 4.23
C ILE A 67 -2.55 -14.00 4.21
N LYS A 68 -3.01 -13.58 5.39
CA LYS A 68 -3.86 -12.38 5.53
C LYS A 68 -3.24 -11.39 6.51
N GLY A 69 -3.27 -10.11 6.12
CA GLY A 69 -2.92 -8.99 7.00
C GLY A 69 -1.43 -8.83 7.30
N ILE A 70 -0.55 -9.44 6.50
CA ILE A 70 0.89 -9.18 6.47
C ILE A 70 1.36 -9.04 5.02
N PRO A 71 2.30 -8.14 4.71
CA PRO A 71 2.84 -8.01 3.37
C PRO A 71 3.67 -9.25 2.98
N VAL A 72 3.47 -9.72 1.76
CA VAL A 72 4.22 -10.84 1.18
C VAL A 72 5.03 -10.34 0.00
N ILE A 73 6.36 -10.52 0.06
CA ILE A 73 7.24 -10.36 -1.10
C ILE A 73 7.47 -11.75 -1.68
N VAL A 74 7.01 -11.96 -2.91
CA VAL A 74 7.27 -13.20 -3.64
C VAL A 74 8.70 -13.16 -4.19
N VAL A 75 9.47 -14.24 -3.96
CA VAL A 75 10.86 -14.39 -4.41
C VAL A 75 10.96 -15.69 -5.20
N SER A 76 10.85 -15.66 -6.52
CA SER A 76 10.75 -16.87 -7.33
C SER A 76 11.56 -16.80 -8.63
N ALA A 77 11.92 -17.98 -9.15
CA ALA A 77 12.58 -18.12 -10.45
C ALA A 77 11.64 -17.87 -11.65
N ARG A 78 10.32 -17.86 -11.45
CA ARG A 78 9.36 -17.54 -12.51
C ARG A 78 9.54 -16.10 -12.95
N ALA A 79 9.87 -15.87 -14.23
CA ALA A 79 10.17 -14.55 -14.77
C ALA A 79 9.05 -14.00 -15.66
N ASP A 80 8.01 -14.77 -15.92
CA ASP A 80 6.92 -14.40 -16.80
C ASP A 80 6.17 -13.18 -16.28
N LEU A 81 5.84 -12.25 -17.17
CA LEU A 81 5.18 -11.00 -16.83
C LEU A 81 3.74 -11.23 -16.38
N ASP A 82 3.04 -12.15 -17.04
CA ASP A 82 1.62 -12.44 -16.73
C ASP A 82 1.50 -13.09 -15.36
N ASP A 83 2.44 -13.97 -14.97
CA ASP A 83 2.49 -14.58 -13.65
C ASP A 83 2.75 -13.51 -12.56
N LYS A 84 3.67 -12.58 -12.80
CA LYS A 84 3.93 -11.46 -11.87
C LYS A 84 2.70 -10.59 -11.66
N VAL A 85 2.01 -10.23 -12.74
CA VAL A 85 0.78 -9.41 -12.67
C VAL A 85 -0.30 -10.15 -11.88
N LYS A 86 -0.52 -11.44 -12.15
CA LYS A 86 -1.49 -12.26 -11.40
C LYS A 86 -1.19 -12.30 -9.92
N LEU A 87 0.07 -12.49 -9.53
CA LEU A 87 0.48 -12.58 -8.13
C LEU A 87 0.32 -11.24 -7.39
N LEU A 88 0.67 -10.13 -8.03
CA LEU A 88 0.46 -8.79 -7.47
C LEU A 88 -1.03 -8.48 -7.29
N LEU A 89 -1.86 -8.81 -8.28
CA LEU A 89 -3.32 -8.70 -8.18
C LEU A 89 -3.91 -9.68 -7.16
N GLY A 90 -3.27 -10.84 -6.96
CA GLY A 90 -3.62 -11.88 -5.99
C GLY A 90 -3.28 -11.54 -4.55
N GLY A 91 -2.62 -10.39 -4.30
CA GLY A 91 -2.33 -9.90 -2.96
C GLY A 91 -0.86 -9.90 -2.53
N ALA A 92 0.07 -10.26 -3.42
CA ALA A 92 1.50 -10.05 -3.15
C ALA A 92 1.80 -8.54 -3.07
N ALA A 93 2.56 -8.14 -2.05
CA ALA A 93 2.96 -6.74 -1.87
C ALA A 93 4.09 -6.32 -2.83
N ASP A 94 4.93 -7.28 -3.25
CA ASP A 94 5.99 -7.08 -4.22
C ASP A 94 6.43 -8.42 -4.82
N TYR A 95 7.23 -8.37 -5.90
CA TYR A 95 7.77 -9.54 -6.59
C TYR A 95 9.25 -9.33 -6.93
N VAL A 96 10.09 -10.33 -6.60
CA VAL A 96 11.53 -10.34 -6.89
C VAL A 96 11.88 -11.63 -7.63
N THR A 97 12.55 -11.51 -8.78
CA THR A 97 12.96 -12.67 -9.59
C THR A 97 14.30 -13.22 -9.11
N LYS A 98 14.42 -14.54 -8.94
CA LYS A 98 15.71 -15.25 -8.77
C LYS A 98 16.44 -15.37 -10.12
N PRO A 99 17.79 -15.10 -10.20
CA PRO A 99 18.65 -14.65 -9.11
C PRO A 99 18.46 -13.16 -8.80
N PHE A 100 18.57 -12.78 -7.54
CA PHE A 100 18.36 -11.41 -7.07
C PHE A 100 19.61 -10.83 -6.39
N HIS A 101 19.70 -9.51 -6.34
CA HIS A 101 20.69 -8.82 -5.53
C HIS A 101 20.19 -8.64 -4.09
N LEU A 102 20.97 -9.12 -3.12
CA LEU A 102 20.60 -9.04 -1.70
C LEU A 102 20.24 -7.61 -1.25
N ARG A 103 21.04 -6.61 -1.70
CA ARG A 103 20.76 -5.20 -1.37
C ARG A 103 19.42 -4.70 -1.92
N GLU A 104 19.01 -5.17 -3.09
CA GLU A 104 17.70 -4.85 -3.66
C GLU A 104 16.57 -5.44 -2.80
N LEU A 105 16.67 -6.71 -2.44
CA LEU A 105 15.67 -7.37 -1.60
C LEU A 105 15.55 -6.70 -0.24
N LEU A 106 16.67 -6.36 0.42
CA LEU A 106 16.66 -5.63 1.70
C LEU A 106 16.01 -4.25 1.57
N ALA A 107 16.25 -3.52 0.49
CA ALA A 107 15.60 -2.23 0.25
C ALA A 107 14.07 -2.39 0.08
N ARG A 108 13.60 -3.41 -0.66
CA ARG A 108 12.18 -3.72 -0.83
C ARG A 108 11.52 -4.10 0.50
N ILE A 109 12.17 -4.95 1.30
CA ILE A 109 11.72 -5.29 2.66
C ILE A 109 11.56 -4.03 3.52
N ALA A 110 12.57 -3.15 3.52
CA ALA A 110 12.51 -1.90 4.28
C ALA A 110 11.36 -0.99 3.84
N VAL A 111 11.05 -0.93 2.54
CA VAL A 111 9.90 -0.19 2.00
C VAL A 111 8.59 -0.79 2.50
N GLN A 112 8.40 -2.11 2.41
CA GLN A 112 7.18 -2.78 2.87
C GLN A 112 6.99 -2.64 4.39
N LEU A 113 8.05 -2.83 5.17
CA LEU A 113 8.01 -2.69 6.62
C LEU A 113 7.83 -1.24 7.12
N ARG A 114 8.23 -0.25 6.32
CA ARG A 114 7.97 1.17 6.59
C ARG A 114 6.50 1.52 6.32
N SER A 115 5.90 0.91 5.29
CA SER A 115 4.48 1.10 4.96
C SER A 115 3.55 0.66 6.10
N GLU A 116 3.97 -0.30 6.94
CA GLU A 116 3.21 -0.70 8.13
C GLU A 116 3.20 0.35 9.26
N HIS A 117 4.14 1.28 9.30
CA HIS A 117 4.04 2.43 10.21
C HIS A 117 3.09 3.52 9.69
N THR A 118 2.55 3.34 8.46
CA THR A 118 1.58 4.25 7.83
C THR A 118 0.31 3.55 7.30
N ALA A 119 0.08 2.23 7.58
CA ALA A 119 -1.14 1.58 7.08
C ALA A 119 -1.58 0.31 7.84
N LYS A 120 -2.17 0.45 9.04
CA LYS A 120 -3.68 0.44 9.00
C LYS A 120 -4.06 1.62 8.12
N PRO A 121 -4.96 1.52 7.10
CA PRO A 121 -5.58 2.74 6.61
C PRO A 121 -6.03 3.44 7.87
N ALA A 122 -5.41 4.57 8.18
CA ALA A 122 -5.77 5.29 9.36
C ALA A 122 -7.26 5.43 9.23
N SER A 123 -8.03 4.82 10.14
CA SER A 123 -9.50 4.94 10.11
C SER A 123 -9.85 6.43 10.08
N VAL A 124 -8.85 7.26 10.35
CA VAL A 124 -8.91 8.71 10.35
C VAL A 124 -7.66 9.27 9.69
N LEU A 125 -7.82 10.03 8.62
CA LEU A 125 -6.80 10.89 8.03
C LEU A 125 -7.00 12.31 8.53
N GLU A 126 -5.93 12.97 8.94
CA GLU A 126 -5.96 14.33 9.47
C GLU A 126 -5.03 15.24 8.66
N PHE A 127 -5.52 16.45 8.37
CA PHE A 127 -4.74 17.51 7.74
C PHE A 127 -5.24 18.88 8.21
N ASP A 128 -4.45 19.57 9.01
CA ASP A 128 -4.86 20.78 9.74
C ASP A 128 -6.13 20.50 10.58
N ASP A 129 -7.22 21.19 10.28
CA ASP A 129 -8.55 21.07 10.90
C ASP A 129 -9.52 20.14 10.12
N LEU A 130 -9.02 19.49 9.07
CA LEU A 130 -9.77 18.57 8.23
C LEU A 130 -9.53 17.12 8.66
N THR A 131 -10.60 16.39 8.96
CA THR A 131 -10.56 14.97 9.35
C THR A 131 -11.40 14.14 8.39
N LEU A 132 -10.86 13.03 7.90
CA LEU A 132 -11.56 12.07 7.04
C LEU A 132 -11.52 10.69 7.68
N HIS A 133 -12.67 10.15 8.03
CA HIS A 133 -12.86 8.77 8.49
C HIS A 133 -12.96 7.83 7.28
N THR A 134 -11.95 7.00 7.06
CA THR A 134 -11.83 6.18 5.84
C THR A 134 -12.73 4.95 5.85
N ASP A 135 -13.20 4.54 7.02
CA ASP A 135 -14.11 3.41 7.27
C ASP A 135 -15.58 3.79 7.05
N THR A 136 -15.98 4.97 7.51
CA THR A 136 -17.35 5.49 7.37
C THR A 136 -17.55 6.40 6.17
N GLY A 137 -16.45 6.91 5.57
CA GLY A 137 -16.49 7.92 4.52
C GLY A 137 -16.87 9.32 5.02
N THR A 138 -16.91 9.52 6.34
CA THR A 138 -17.29 10.81 6.94
C THR A 138 -16.14 11.81 6.86
N VAL A 139 -16.43 13.02 6.41
CA VAL A 139 -15.48 14.14 6.38
C VAL A 139 -15.95 15.22 7.35
N ILE A 140 -15.05 15.63 8.24
CA ILE A 140 -15.31 16.64 9.27
C ILE A 140 -14.31 17.79 9.09
N LEU A 141 -14.80 19.03 9.11
CA LEU A 141 -14.01 20.25 9.10
C LEU A 141 -14.56 21.21 10.17
N GLU A 142 -13.72 21.61 11.13
CA GLU A 142 -14.13 22.45 12.27
C GLU A 142 -15.40 21.94 12.98
N ALA A 143 -15.43 20.63 13.28
CA ALA A 143 -16.56 19.94 13.91
C ALA A 143 -17.86 19.91 13.07
N LYS A 144 -17.84 20.28 11.79
CA LYS A 144 -18.97 20.20 10.86
C LYS A 144 -18.75 19.04 9.88
N GLU A 145 -19.74 18.20 9.73
CA GLU A 145 -19.73 17.13 8.73
C GLU A 145 -19.98 17.72 7.32
N ILE A 146 -19.13 17.31 6.36
CA ILE A 146 -19.23 17.72 4.96
C ILE A 146 -19.63 16.52 4.12
N ARG A 147 -20.73 16.64 3.39
CA ARG A 147 -21.18 15.60 2.45
C ARG A 147 -20.47 15.72 1.12
N LEU A 148 -19.64 14.73 0.81
CA LEU A 148 -18.94 14.60 -0.46
C LEU A 148 -19.61 13.55 -1.35
N THR A 149 -19.50 13.72 -2.66
CA THR A 149 -19.80 12.63 -3.61
C THR A 149 -18.70 11.56 -3.51
N PRO A 150 -18.94 10.31 -3.96
CA PRO A 150 -17.91 9.26 -3.96
C PRO A 150 -16.61 9.71 -4.64
N THR A 151 -16.69 10.39 -5.77
CA THR A 151 -15.54 10.92 -6.52
C THR A 151 -14.80 12.01 -5.74
N GLU A 152 -15.50 12.97 -5.15
CA GLU A 152 -14.90 14.03 -4.31
C GLU A 152 -14.21 13.42 -3.07
N HIS A 153 -14.82 12.40 -2.47
CA HIS A 153 -14.26 11.66 -1.34
C HIS A 153 -12.97 10.92 -1.75
N ALA A 154 -12.97 10.22 -2.89
CA ALA A 154 -11.79 9.50 -3.40
C ALA A 154 -10.63 10.48 -3.68
N ILE A 155 -10.91 11.63 -4.29
CA ILE A 155 -9.92 12.69 -4.53
C ILE A 155 -9.35 13.20 -3.21
N LEU A 156 -10.21 13.58 -2.24
CA LEU A 156 -9.77 14.10 -0.95
C LEU A 156 -8.93 13.08 -0.19
N LYS A 157 -9.37 11.82 -0.15
CA LYS A 157 -8.64 10.71 0.47
C LYS A 157 -7.24 10.58 -0.11
N LEU A 158 -7.09 10.58 -1.43
CA LEU A 158 -5.79 10.45 -2.09
C LEU A 158 -4.86 11.63 -1.77
N LEU A 159 -5.40 12.85 -1.73
CA LEU A 159 -4.65 14.04 -1.35
C LEU A 159 -4.22 13.98 0.14
N MET A 160 -5.11 13.55 1.05
CA MET A 160 -4.82 13.45 2.48
C MET A 160 -3.87 12.29 2.82
N GLN A 161 -3.82 11.25 2.01
CA GLN A 161 -2.81 10.19 2.12
C GLN A 161 -1.40 10.67 1.72
N ASN A 162 -1.30 11.78 0.98
CA ASN A 162 -0.05 12.33 0.47
C ASN A 162 0.03 13.86 0.68
N PRO A 163 -0.05 14.35 1.92
CA PRO A 163 -0.31 15.76 2.21
C PRO A 163 0.79 16.72 1.73
N SER A 164 2.04 16.22 1.61
CA SER A 164 3.19 17.04 1.17
C SER A 164 3.56 16.84 -0.29
N GLN A 165 2.78 16.03 -1.05
CA GLN A 165 3.12 15.65 -2.42
C GLN A 165 2.12 16.24 -3.42
N VAL A 166 2.63 16.52 -4.63
CA VAL A 166 1.77 16.85 -5.77
C VAL A 166 1.26 15.56 -6.40
N ILE A 167 -0.04 15.36 -6.37
CA ILE A 167 -0.70 14.24 -7.03
C ILE A 167 -1.00 14.62 -8.47
N THR A 168 -0.46 13.83 -9.41
CA THR A 168 -0.63 14.11 -10.83
C THR A 168 -2.08 13.93 -11.29
N LYS A 169 -2.48 14.64 -12.35
CA LYS A 169 -3.81 14.48 -12.95
C LYS A 169 -4.07 13.05 -13.40
N SER A 170 -3.06 12.38 -13.96
CA SER A 170 -3.16 10.99 -14.42
C SER A 170 -3.48 10.03 -13.27
N LEU A 171 -2.79 10.16 -12.13
CA LEU A 171 -3.04 9.34 -10.95
C LEU A 171 -4.43 9.60 -10.35
N LEU A 172 -4.88 10.87 -10.33
CA LEU A 172 -6.23 11.21 -9.88
C LEU A 172 -7.29 10.60 -10.80
N LEU A 173 -7.10 10.70 -12.12
CA LEU A 173 -8.01 10.11 -13.10
C LEU A 173 -8.08 8.59 -13.01
N GLU A 174 -6.95 7.92 -12.86
CA GLU A 174 -6.88 6.47 -12.65
C GLU A 174 -7.70 6.02 -11.42
N ARG A 175 -7.58 6.75 -10.31
CA ARG A 175 -8.30 6.43 -9.07
C ARG A 175 -9.81 6.68 -9.14
N ILE A 176 -10.26 7.67 -9.90
CA ILE A 176 -11.68 8.01 -10.01
C ILE A 176 -12.38 7.28 -11.17
N SER A 177 -11.64 6.73 -12.14
CA SER A 177 -12.23 6.05 -13.30
C SER A 177 -12.97 4.76 -12.94
N GLY A 178 -12.69 4.15 -11.79
CA GLY A 178 -13.46 3.04 -11.23
C GLY A 178 -14.89 3.43 -10.80
N ASP A 179 -15.10 4.69 -10.45
CA ASP A 179 -16.36 5.20 -9.88
C ASP A 179 -17.15 6.09 -10.87
N THR A 180 -16.53 6.51 -12.00
CA THR A 180 -17.16 7.40 -12.99
C THR A 180 -16.87 6.95 -14.42
N PRO A 181 -17.91 6.71 -15.26
CA PRO A 181 -17.75 6.29 -16.66
C PRO A 181 -17.02 7.30 -17.54
N ASP A 182 -16.99 8.58 -17.15
CA ASP A 182 -16.42 9.71 -17.89
C ASP A 182 -15.17 10.29 -17.22
N GLY A 183 -14.14 9.48 -16.98
CA GLY A 183 -12.86 9.90 -16.40
C GLY A 183 -12.05 10.86 -17.30
N THR A 184 -12.58 12.04 -17.61
CA THR A 184 -11.90 13.05 -18.40
C THR A 184 -11.23 14.12 -17.53
N GLU A 185 -10.22 14.81 -18.09
CA GLU A 185 -9.55 15.94 -17.40
C GLU A 185 -10.54 17.06 -17.05
N SER A 186 -11.59 17.23 -17.84
CA SER A 186 -12.65 18.22 -17.59
C SER A 186 -13.51 17.82 -16.40
N SER A 187 -13.87 16.53 -16.25
CA SER A 187 -14.62 16.03 -15.10
C SER A 187 -13.80 16.13 -13.80
N LEU A 188 -12.49 15.84 -13.85
CA LEU A 188 -11.61 16.02 -12.71
C LEU A 188 -11.59 17.46 -12.21
N LYS A 189 -11.43 18.44 -13.12
CA LYS A 189 -11.45 19.87 -12.77
C LYS A 189 -12.77 20.28 -12.11
N MET A 190 -13.89 19.74 -12.60
CA MET A 190 -15.22 20.00 -12.04
C MET A 190 -15.31 19.45 -10.60
N HIS A 191 -14.90 18.19 -10.37
CA HIS A 191 -14.91 17.58 -9.03
C HIS A 191 -14.01 18.33 -8.06
N ILE A 192 -12.80 18.71 -8.46
CA ILE A 192 -11.89 19.54 -7.66
C ILE A 192 -12.52 20.90 -7.32
N SER A 193 -13.16 21.54 -8.29
CA SER A 193 -13.85 22.84 -8.08
C SER A 193 -14.98 22.71 -7.05
N ASN A 194 -15.81 21.67 -7.17
CA ASN A 194 -16.91 21.40 -6.27
C ASN A 194 -16.39 21.07 -4.85
N LEU A 195 -15.36 20.24 -4.74
CA LEU A 195 -14.72 19.90 -3.48
C LEU A 195 -14.17 21.16 -2.78
N ARG A 196 -13.42 22.00 -3.50
CA ARG A 196 -12.95 23.29 -2.97
C ARG A 196 -14.09 24.15 -2.45
N LYS A 197 -15.17 24.28 -3.24
CA LYS A 197 -16.34 25.07 -2.85
C LYS A 197 -16.96 24.58 -1.55
N LYS A 198 -17.11 23.24 -1.40
CA LYS A 198 -17.68 22.65 -0.19
C LYS A 198 -16.79 22.87 1.04
N LEU A 199 -15.48 22.69 0.92
CA LEU A 199 -14.54 22.95 2.00
C LEU A 199 -14.53 24.45 2.38
N ARG A 200 -14.44 25.33 1.39
CA ARG A 200 -14.42 26.79 1.59
C ARG A 200 -15.71 27.34 2.23
N GLN A 201 -16.85 26.70 2.01
CA GLN A 201 -18.12 27.10 2.63
C GLN A 201 -18.13 26.98 4.16
N VAL A 202 -17.25 26.17 4.74
CA VAL A 202 -17.20 25.95 6.20
C VAL A 202 -16.41 27.05 6.89
N ASN A 203 -15.20 27.38 6.40
CA ASN A 203 -14.29 28.32 7.08
C ASN A 203 -13.59 29.33 6.15
N GLY A 204 -13.98 29.37 4.88
CA GLY A 204 -13.41 30.32 3.92
C GLY A 204 -12.04 29.95 3.36
N ARG A 205 -11.40 28.87 3.85
CA ARG A 205 -10.04 28.47 3.47
C ARG A 205 -10.01 27.59 2.21
N ASP A 206 -8.92 27.66 1.48
CA ASP A 206 -8.66 26.82 0.31
C ASP A 206 -7.61 25.75 0.66
N TYR A 207 -8.06 24.50 0.80
CA TYR A 207 -7.24 23.35 1.17
C TYR A 207 -6.54 22.68 0.00
N ILE A 208 -6.90 23.00 -1.25
CA ILE A 208 -6.37 22.33 -2.42
C ILE A 208 -5.70 23.35 -3.34
N GLU A 209 -4.42 23.20 -3.56
CA GLU A 209 -3.63 24.01 -4.49
C GLU A 209 -3.47 23.28 -5.83
N ALA A 210 -3.67 24.01 -6.94
CA ALA A 210 -3.35 23.51 -8.27
C ALA A 210 -1.87 23.82 -8.57
N VAL A 211 -1.10 22.78 -8.90
CA VAL A 211 0.26 22.93 -9.42
C VAL A 211 0.17 22.90 -10.94
N TRP A 212 0.47 24.03 -11.55
CA TRP A 212 0.23 24.28 -12.97
C TRP A 212 0.93 23.21 -13.86
N GLY A 213 0.18 22.64 -14.78
CA GLY A 213 0.68 21.60 -15.71
C GLY A 213 0.87 20.21 -15.08
N ILE A 214 0.88 20.04 -13.74
CA ILE A 214 1.23 18.79 -13.06
C ILE A 214 -0.01 18.14 -12.40
N GLY A 215 -0.64 18.82 -11.45
CA GLY A 215 -1.71 18.21 -10.67
C GLY A 215 -2.19 19.07 -9.50
N PHE A 216 -2.49 18.42 -8.37
CA PHE A 216 -3.04 19.06 -7.19
C PHE A 216 -2.32 18.57 -5.92
N LYS A 217 -2.25 19.40 -4.91
CA LYS A 217 -1.74 19.06 -3.56
C LYS A 217 -2.58 19.70 -2.47
N LEU A 218 -2.44 19.22 -1.23
CA LEU A 218 -2.98 19.93 -0.09
C LEU A 218 -2.11 21.16 0.23
N ARG A 219 -2.77 22.21 0.70
CA ARG A 219 -2.15 23.45 1.15
C ARG A 219 -2.43 23.63 2.64
N SER A 220 -1.36 23.58 3.45
CA SER A 220 -1.46 23.94 4.87
C SER A 220 -1.84 25.40 5.04
N GLY A 221 -2.68 25.68 6.03
CA GLY A 221 -2.97 27.06 6.42
C GLY A 221 -1.73 27.69 7.07
N GLN A 222 -1.34 28.83 6.56
CA GLN A 222 -0.58 29.81 7.32
C GLN A 222 -1.55 30.64 8.12
#